data_cf565e965e1264a125c76059e5d9d6e0
#
_entry.id   cf565e965e1264a125c76059e5d9d6e0
#
_cell.length_a   1.000
_cell.length_b   1.000
_cell.length_c   1.000
_cell.angle_alpha   90.00
_cell.angle_beta   90.00
_cell.angle_gamma   90.00
#
_symmetry.space_group_name_H-M   'P 1'
#
loop_
_entity.id
_entity.type
_entity.pdbx_description
1 polymer ?
#
loop_
_entity_poly.entity_id
_entity_poly.type
_entity_poly.pdbx_seq_one_letter_code
_entity_poly.pdbx_strand_id
1 'polypeptide(L)'
;LTARMDFESQKEFVRQNIEYIRKFTGIFSQQDLPALSIVQQLKKYYGMNVPEDISIVGYNDIELIHYLDIPLDTIADPREEVITNAVNSLVCRIEGREDLSSRKIYPRLITRGSVRDAAQAGPVK
;
A
#
# COMPACT_ATOMS: atom_id res chain seq x y z
N LEU A 1 0.19 -8.89 -11.66
CA LEU A 1 0.51 -10.00 -10.74
C LEU A 1 -0.43 -9.96 -9.55
N THR A 2 -1.08 -11.08 -9.23
CA THR A 2 -2.08 -11.15 -8.15
C THR A 2 -1.78 -12.36 -7.27
N ALA A 3 -1.77 -12.17 -5.95
CA ALA A 3 -1.64 -13.23 -4.97
C ALA A 3 -2.86 -13.22 -4.02
N ARG A 4 -3.17 -14.37 -3.41
CA ARG A 4 -4.12 -14.43 -2.32
C ARG A 4 -3.60 -13.66 -1.11
N MET A 5 -4.51 -13.30 -0.19
CA MET A 5 -4.21 -12.47 0.98
C MET A 5 -3.51 -13.23 2.11
N ASP A 6 -3.50 -14.56 2.10
CA ASP A 6 -2.81 -15.35 3.12
C ASP A 6 -1.28 -15.36 2.93
N PHE A 7 -0.56 -15.51 4.03
CA PHE A 7 0.90 -15.41 4.08
C PHE A 7 1.61 -16.44 3.19
N GLU A 8 1.14 -17.70 3.17
CA GLU A 8 1.79 -18.76 2.40
C GLU A 8 1.60 -18.54 0.89
N SER A 9 0.42 -18.10 0.47
CA SER A 9 0.16 -17.73 -0.94
C SER A 9 1.03 -16.56 -1.39
N GLN A 10 1.25 -15.58 -0.51
CA GLN A 10 2.13 -14.44 -0.80
C GLN A 10 3.60 -14.87 -0.90
N LYS A 11 4.03 -15.77 -0.03
CA LYS A 11 5.39 -16.32 -0.06
C LYS A 11 5.66 -17.10 -1.35
N GLU A 12 4.72 -17.95 -1.73
CA GLU A 12 4.81 -18.69 -2.98
C GLU A 12 4.79 -17.75 -4.20
N PHE A 13 3.97 -16.71 -4.16
CA PHE A 13 3.93 -15.69 -5.20
C PHE A 13 5.29 -14.98 -5.35
N VAL A 14 5.91 -14.53 -4.28
CA VAL A 14 7.24 -13.89 -4.34
C VAL A 14 8.27 -14.87 -4.87
N ARG A 15 8.26 -16.13 -4.40
CA ARG A 15 9.17 -17.18 -4.84
C ARG A 15 9.08 -17.44 -6.35
N GLN A 16 7.87 -17.53 -6.88
CA GLN A 16 7.65 -17.80 -8.31
C GLN A 16 7.99 -16.61 -9.21
N ASN A 17 7.92 -15.38 -8.67
CA ASN A 17 8.06 -14.17 -9.44
C ASN A 17 9.33 -13.35 -9.13
N ILE A 18 10.26 -13.87 -8.34
CA ILE A 18 11.42 -13.09 -7.89
C ILE A 18 12.26 -12.55 -9.05
N GLU A 19 12.50 -13.36 -10.08
CA GLU A 19 13.28 -12.94 -11.26
C GLU A 19 12.55 -11.88 -12.09
N TYR A 20 11.22 -11.82 -11.98
CA TYR A 20 10.42 -10.77 -12.58
C TYR A 20 10.43 -9.51 -11.70
N ILE A 21 10.28 -9.65 -10.38
CA ILE A 21 10.31 -8.55 -9.42
C ILE A 21 11.63 -7.77 -9.51
N ARG A 22 12.75 -8.46 -9.64
CA ARG A 22 14.09 -7.85 -9.78
C ARG A 22 14.26 -6.92 -10.98
N LYS A 23 13.36 -6.97 -11.96
CA LYS A 23 13.39 -6.08 -13.12
C LYS A 23 12.80 -4.69 -12.85
N PHE A 24 12.19 -4.50 -11.69
CA PHE A 24 11.51 -3.27 -11.32
C PHE A 24 12.24 -2.54 -10.18
N THR A 25 12.11 -1.23 -10.17
CA THR A 25 12.64 -0.35 -9.12
C THR A 25 11.61 -0.04 -8.04
N GLY A 26 10.33 -0.40 -8.26
CA GLY A 26 9.26 -0.14 -7.33
C GLY A 26 8.07 -1.08 -7.45
N ILE A 27 7.38 -1.27 -6.34
CA ILE A 27 6.16 -2.06 -6.21
C ILE A 27 5.08 -1.18 -5.58
N PHE A 28 3.90 -1.15 -6.18
CA PHE A 28 2.69 -0.65 -5.55
C PHE A 28 1.83 -1.84 -5.12
N SER A 29 1.54 -1.92 -3.83
CA SER A 29 0.66 -2.95 -3.26
C SER A 29 -0.72 -2.37 -2.98
N GLN A 30 -1.77 -3.12 -3.36
CA GLN A 30 -3.16 -2.72 -3.11
C GLN A 30 -3.53 -2.60 -1.63
N GLN A 31 -2.70 -3.15 -0.73
CA GLN A 31 -2.90 -3.09 0.72
C GLN A 31 -1.55 -3.14 1.44
N ASP A 32 -1.52 -2.62 2.66
CA ASP A 32 -0.31 -2.57 3.49
C ASP A 32 0.14 -3.96 3.96
N LEU A 33 -0.78 -4.83 4.33
CA LEU A 33 -0.43 -6.15 4.85
C LEU A 33 0.34 -7.02 3.83
N PRO A 34 -0.10 -7.13 2.55
CA PRO A 34 0.71 -7.71 1.50
C PRO A 34 2.05 -6.98 1.27
N ALA A 35 2.07 -5.64 1.33
CA ALA A 35 3.30 -4.88 1.19
C ALA A 35 4.33 -5.26 2.26
N LEU A 36 3.91 -5.29 3.53
CA LEU A 36 4.76 -5.70 4.67
C LEU A 36 5.29 -7.13 4.50
N SER A 37 4.43 -8.04 4.05
CA SER A 37 4.82 -9.42 3.77
C SER A 37 5.88 -9.50 2.68
N ILE A 38 5.72 -8.74 1.58
CA ILE A 38 6.69 -8.69 0.48
C ILE A 38 8.03 -8.13 0.99
N VAL A 39 8.03 -7.01 1.72
CA VAL A 39 9.25 -6.41 2.31
C VAL A 39 10.00 -7.44 3.14
N GLN A 40 9.29 -8.12 4.05
CA GLN A 40 9.89 -9.13 4.91
C GLN A 40 10.49 -10.29 4.12
N GLN A 41 9.82 -10.76 3.10
CA GLN A 41 10.28 -11.89 2.28
C GLN A 41 11.47 -11.51 1.41
N LEU A 42 11.45 -10.34 0.77
CA LEU A 42 12.55 -9.83 -0.04
C LEU A 42 13.83 -9.73 0.80
N LYS A 43 13.72 -9.16 2.00
CA LYS A 43 14.86 -9.07 2.93
C LYS A 43 15.35 -10.43 3.41
N LYS A 44 14.43 -11.29 3.89
CA LYS A 44 14.77 -12.53 4.56
C LYS A 44 15.33 -13.60 3.62
N TYR A 45 14.76 -13.73 2.43
CA TYR A 45 15.08 -14.86 1.52
C TYR A 45 15.90 -14.46 0.31
N TYR A 46 15.93 -13.18 -0.05
CA TYR A 46 16.56 -12.71 -1.28
C TYR A 46 17.62 -11.63 -1.05
N GLY A 47 17.81 -11.18 0.21
CA GLY A 47 18.80 -10.16 0.56
C GLY A 47 18.51 -8.79 -0.07
N MET A 48 17.28 -8.54 -0.52
CA MET A 48 16.85 -7.27 -1.09
C MET A 48 16.33 -6.34 0.00
N ASN A 49 16.88 -5.15 0.08
CA ASN A 49 16.50 -4.12 1.04
C ASN A 49 15.53 -3.11 0.43
N VAL A 50 14.63 -2.61 1.27
CA VAL A 50 13.70 -1.52 0.94
C VAL A 50 14.11 -0.31 1.78
N PRO A 51 14.34 0.85 1.16
CA PRO A 51 14.13 1.19 -0.25
C PRO A 51 15.37 1.00 -1.16
N GLU A 52 16.51 0.48 -0.66
CA GLU A 52 17.81 0.51 -1.34
C GLU A 52 17.83 -0.26 -2.66
N ASP A 53 17.21 -1.43 -2.71
CA ASP A 53 17.15 -2.27 -3.91
C ASP A 53 15.83 -2.11 -4.66
N ILE A 54 14.72 -1.89 -3.93
CA ILE A 54 13.39 -1.71 -4.50
C ILE A 54 12.52 -0.85 -3.58
N SER A 55 11.79 0.10 -4.15
CA SER A 55 10.82 0.92 -3.43
C SER A 55 9.48 0.19 -3.30
N ILE A 56 8.76 0.37 -2.18
CA ILE A 56 7.44 -0.23 -1.98
C ILE A 56 6.47 0.78 -1.38
N VAL A 57 5.28 0.87 -1.96
CA VAL A 57 4.16 1.66 -1.44
C VAL A 57 2.98 0.75 -1.16
N GLY A 58 2.38 0.89 0.02
CA GLY A 58 1.15 0.22 0.42
C GLY A 58 -0.11 1.06 0.20
N TYR A 59 -1.23 0.58 0.73
CA TYR A 59 -2.52 1.27 0.74
C TYR A 59 -3.32 0.90 1.99
N ASN A 60 -4.04 1.82 2.56
CA ASN A 60 -4.97 1.84 3.70
C ASN A 60 -4.44 2.50 4.96
N ASP A 61 -3.13 2.63 5.15
CA ASP A 61 -2.49 3.15 6.38
C ASP A 61 -2.99 2.42 7.64
N ILE A 62 -2.83 1.08 7.63
CA ILE A 62 -3.28 0.25 8.74
C ILE A 62 -2.45 0.50 10.01
N GLU A 63 -3.10 0.44 11.16
CA GLU A 63 -2.48 0.70 12.47
C GLU A 63 -1.25 -0.19 12.74
N LEU A 64 -1.25 -1.42 12.21
CA LEU A 64 -0.15 -2.38 12.38
C LEU A 64 1.21 -1.83 11.93
N ILE A 65 1.25 -0.93 10.93
CA ILE A 65 2.51 -0.32 10.44
C ILE A 65 3.27 0.38 11.57
N HIS A 66 2.55 1.01 12.53
CA HIS A 66 3.14 1.76 13.64
C HIS A 66 3.85 0.86 14.68
N TYR A 67 3.57 -0.44 14.67
CA TYR A 67 4.16 -1.41 15.60
C TYR A 67 5.34 -2.18 15.00
N LEU A 68 5.66 -1.94 13.72
CA LEU A 68 6.70 -2.65 13.00
C LEU A 68 7.86 -1.71 12.66
N ASP A 69 9.09 -2.20 12.77
CA ASP A 69 10.31 -1.48 12.31
C ASP A 69 10.44 -1.49 10.77
N ILE A 70 9.33 -1.34 10.06
CA ILE A 70 9.29 -1.27 8.61
C ILE A 70 8.69 0.07 8.24
N PRO A 71 9.49 1.02 7.73
CA PRO A 71 9.02 2.35 7.40
C PRO A 71 8.23 2.34 6.07
N LEU A 72 7.02 1.75 6.06
CA LEU A 72 6.22 1.60 4.85
C LEU A 72 5.51 2.90 4.47
N ASP A 73 5.82 3.45 3.32
CA ASP A 73 5.05 4.50 2.67
C ASP A 73 3.70 3.91 2.24
N THR A 74 2.63 4.62 2.49
CA THR A 74 1.29 4.12 2.17
C THR A 74 0.35 5.24 1.77
N ILE A 75 -0.72 4.88 1.10
CA ILE A 75 -1.81 5.80 0.78
C ILE A 75 -2.91 5.63 1.84
N ALA A 76 -3.10 6.66 2.66
CA ALA A 76 -4.17 6.69 3.66
C ALA A 76 -5.52 6.90 2.97
N ASP A 77 -6.41 5.92 3.14
CA ASP A 77 -7.80 6.00 2.68
C ASP A 77 -8.62 6.88 3.66
N PRO A 78 -9.27 7.96 3.21
CA PRO A 78 -10.08 8.83 4.05
C PRO A 78 -11.42 8.20 4.43
N ARG A 79 -11.36 6.99 4.97
CA ARG A 79 -12.50 6.09 5.20
C ARG A 79 -13.58 6.71 6.08
N GLU A 80 -13.21 7.38 7.17
CA GLU A 80 -14.16 8.02 8.07
C GLU A 80 -14.93 9.15 7.38
N GLU A 81 -14.23 9.94 6.58
CA GLU A 81 -14.86 11.02 5.82
C GLU A 81 -15.81 10.47 4.75
N VAL A 82 -15.40 9.40 4.04
CA VAL A 82 -16.24 8.72 3.05
C VAL A 82 -17.50 8.15 3.70
N ILE A 83 -17.39 7.46 4.83
CA ILE A 83 -18.52 6.87 5.55
C ILE A 83 -19.46 7.97 6.03
N THR A 84 -18.93 9.02 6.67
CA THR A 84 -19.73 10.13 7.17
C THR A 84 -20.53 10.83 6.05
N ASN A 85 -19.89 11.10 4.92
CA ASN A 85 -20.55 11.69 3.78
C ASN A 85 -21.63 10.76 3.20
N ALA A 86 -21.34 9.47 3.08
CA ALA A 86 -22.31 8.49 2.56
C ALA A 86 -23.57 8.40 3.46
N VAL A 87 -23.38 8.35 4.78
CA VAL A 87 -24.50 8.32 5.74
C VAL A 87 -25.32 9.60 5.67
N ASN A 88 -24.66 10.76 5.67
CA ASN A 88 -25.34 12.05 5.57
C ASN A 88 -26.15 12.18 4.27
N SER A 89 -25.58 11.75 3.15
CA SER A 89 -26.28 11.72 1.86
C SER A 89 -27.52 10.83 1.89
N LEU A 90 -27.41 9.66 2.52
CA LEU A 90 -28.54 8.74 2.66
C LEU A 90 -29.66 9.36 3.52
N VAL A 91 -29.31 9.96 4.66
CA VAL A 91 -30.27 10.63 5.55
C VAL A 91 -30.98 11.77 4.83
N CYS A 92 -30.24 12.63 4.11
CA CYS A 92 -30.84 13.71 3.33
C CYS A 92 -31.86 13.19 2.32
N ARG A 93 -31.56 12.09 1.61
CA ARG A 93 -32.49 11.48 0.65
C ARG A 93 -33.75 10.91 1.32
N ILE A 94 -33.60 10.27 2.47
CA ILE A 94 -34.75 9.74 3.24
C ILE A 94 -35.67 10.87 3.70
N GLU A 95 -35.10 12.02 4.09
CA GLU A 95 -35.86 13.18 4.54
C GLU A 95 -36.37 14.06 3.41
N GLY A 96 -36.18 13.68 2.15
CA GLY A 96 -36.61 14.42 0.98
C GLY A 96 -35.86 15.74 0.76
N ARG A 97 -34.69 15.89 1.37
CA ARG A 97 -33.80 17.05 1.17
C ARG A 97 -32.89 16.77 -0.04
N GLU A 98 -32.58 17.82 -0.80
CA GLU A 98 -31.59 17.71 -1.87
C GLU A 98 -30.22 17.41 -1.27
N ASP A 99 -29.60 16.31 -1.74
CA ASP A 99 -28.22 15.99 -1.42
C ASP A 99 -27.28 16.77 -2.34
N LEU A 100 -26.71 17.84 -1.81
CA LEU A 100 -25.72 18.67 -2.50
C LEU A 100 -24.28 18.12 -2.35
N SER A 101 -24.13 16.97 -1.71
CA SER A 101 -22.83 16.48 -1.24
C SER A 101 -22.10 15.52 -2.19
N SER A 102 -22.25 15.66 -3.52
CA SER A 102 -21.33 14.99 -4.45
C SER A 102 -19.92 15.57 -4.28
N ARG A 103 -19.20 15.10 -3.26
CA ARG A 103 -17.83 15.53 -2.94
C ARG A 103 -16.83 14.50 -3.45
N LYS A 104 -15.77 14.99 -4.10
CA LYS A 104 -14.59 14.17 -4.35
C LYS A 104 -13.74 14.20 -3.10
N ILE A 105 -13.48 13.02 -2.53
CA ILE A 105 -12.61 12.82 -1.39
C ILE A 105 -11.33 12.17 -1.93
N TYR A 106 -10.18 12.75 -1.58
CA TYR A 106 -8.89 12.29 -2.10
C TYR A 106 -8.11 11.57 -1.01
N PRO A 107 -7.53 10.40 -1.32
CA PRO A 107 -6.60 9.75 -0.43
C PRO A 107 -5.32 10.58 -0.28
N ARG A 108 -4.54 10.32 0.78
CA ARG A 108 -3.33 11.06 1.12
C ARG A 108 -2.13 10.13 1.20
N LEU A 109 -1.02 10.49 0.53
CA LEU A 109 0.24 9.78 0.68
C LEU A 109 0.85 10.08 2.06
N ILE A 110 1.22 9.03 2.79
CA ILE A 110 1.97 9.07 4.04
C ILE A 110 3.36 8.52 3.76
N THR A 111 4.37 9.36 3.90
CA THR A 111 5.78 8.98 3.67
C THR A 111 6.43 8.57 4.98
N ARG A 112 7.12 7.40 4.97
CA ARG A 112 7.87 6.85 6.10
C ARG A 112 9.28 6.40 5.72
N GLY A 113 9.58 6.25 4.41
CA GLY A 113 10.92 5.97 3.92
C GLY A 113 11.07 4.63 3.19
N SER A 114 9.99 3.99 2.73
CA SER A 114 10.08 2.80 1.88
C SER A 114 10.19 3.14 0.38
N VAL A 115 10.25 4.42 0.06
CA VAL A 115 10.46 4.90 -1.30
C VAL A 115 11.70 5.78 -1.35
N ARG A 116 12.51 5.59 -2.37
CA ARG A 116 13.66 6.46 -2.68
C ARG A 116 13.53 7.10 -4.05
N ASP A 117 14.26 8.18 -4.26
CA ASP A 117 14.38 8.81 -5.57
C ASP A 117 15.04 7.84 -6.57
N ALA A 118 14.37 7.59 -7.70
CA ALA A 118 14.88 6.72 -8.76
C ALA A 118 16.19 7.25 -9.37
N ALA A 119 16.43 8.57 -9.35
CA ALA A 119 17.68 9.16 -9.81
C ALA A 119 18.90 8.77 -8.94
N GLN A 120 18.66 8.35 -7.70
CA GLN A 120 19.68 7.86 -6.75
C GLN A 120 19.80 6.34 -6.75
N ALA A 121 18.96 5.65 -7.53
CA ALA A 121 19.01 4.20 -7.68
C ALA A 121 20.23 3.82 -8.53
N GLY A 122 21.20 3.15 -7.91
CA GLY A 122 22.23 2.45 -8.65
C GLY A 122 21.62 1.35 -9.54
N PRO A 123 22.38 0.79 -10.49
CA PRO A 123 21.87 -0.29 -11.34
C PRO A 123 21.37 -1.45 -10.47
N VAL A 124 20.20 -1.97 -10.82
CA VAL A 124 19.63 -3.17 -10.20
C VAL A 124 20.66 -4.29 -10.34
N LYS A 125 21.13 -4.82 -9.21
CA LYS A 125 22.12 -5.90 -9.18
C LYS A 125 21.52 -7.24 -9.58
#